data_71cd78e535aa091a4d2e82cb0031010c
#
_entry.id   71cd78e535aa091a4d2e82cb0031010c
#
_cell.length_a   1.000
_cell.length_b   1.000
_cell.length_c   1.000
_cell.angle_alpha   90.00
_cell.angle_beta   90.00
_cell.angle_gamma   90.00
#
_symmetry.space_group_name_H-M   'P 1'
#
loop_
_entity.id
_entity.type
_entity.pdbx_description
1 polymer ?
#
loop_
_entity_poly.entity_id
_entity_poly.type
_entity_poly.pdbx_seq_one_letter_code
_entity_poly.pdbx_strand_id
1 'polypeptide(L)'
;MIAVIVVWAAGTFAYLYLLPNIIYNGVYGLVMGNGVKTGGIPLNTLYTLPTLGSPSSNSFLVNTGANRDTLYTVGVLNLGADPEILHVPNIPIKYYSLEFFDLNGNDFAELGIRTPYQAGNYLITGPGWNGQVSQGMIQIASPSDTVFLIVRVLVENESSLPIVYNISKQIQITPLNN
;
A
#
# COMPACT_ATOMS: atom_id res chain seq x y z
N MET A 1 23.47 12.51 38.33
CA MET A 1 24.03 12.33 36.99
C MET A 1 23.66 10.96 36.37
N ILE A 2 23.97 9.85 37.06
CA ILE A 2 23.65 8.48 36.54
C ILE A 2 22.15 8.29 36.29
N ALA A 3 21.27 8.70 37.20
CA ALA A 3 19.83 8.58 37.06
C ALA A 3 19.28 9.30 35.80
N VAL A 4 19.82 10.48 35.48
CA VAL A 4 19.43 11.24 34.29
C VAL A 4 19.83 10.49 33.03
N ILE A 5 21.02 9.89 32.99
CA ILE A 5 21.50 9.11 31.85
C ILE A 5 20.62 7.87 31.66
N VAL A 6 20.25 7.18 32.72
CA VAL A 6 19.39 5.99 32.68
C VAL A 6 17.99 6.34 32.14
N VAL A 7 17.40 7.44 32.65
CA VAL A 7 16.07 7.89 32.16
C VAL A 7 16.14 8.30 30.71
N TRP A 8 17.18 8.99 30.28
CA TRP A 8 17.36 9.39 28.89
C TRP A 8 17.55 8.18 27.97
N ALA A 9 18.39 7.22 28.35
CA ALA A 9 18.62 6.00 27.58
C ALA A 9 17.33 5.15 27.46
N ALA A 10 16.60 4.97 28.57
CA ALA A 10 15.33 4.24 28.57
C ALA A 10 14.27 4.92 27.70
N GLY A 11 14.17 6.26 27.78
CA GLY A 11 13.25 7.05 26.96
C GLY A 11 13.58 6.94 25.47
N THR A 12 14.87 7.02 25.13
CA THR A 12 15.33 6.86 23.73
C THR A 12 15.02 5.45 23.21
N PHE A 13 15.27 4.43 24.01
CA PHE A 13 14.98 3.05 23.61
C PHE A 13 13.48 2.81 23.42
N ALA A 14 12.65 3.30 24.34
CA ALA A 14 11.20 3.23 24.23
C ALA A 14 10.69 3.99 22.98
N TYR A 15 11.23 5.16 22.70
CA TYR A 15 10.88 5.94 21.51
C TYR A 15 11.22 5.18 20.23
N LEU A 16 12.44 4.65 20.11
CA LEU A 16 12.87 3.89 18.94
C LEU A 16 12.03 2.61 18.74
N TYR A 17 11.63 1.95 19.82
CA TYR A 17 10.78 0.77 19.78
C TYR A 17 9.35 1.10 19.33
N LEU A 18 8.80 2.23 19.79
CA LEU A 18 7.44 2.66 19.47
C LEU A 18 7.34 3.43 18.14
N LEU A 19 8.45 3.97 17.64
CA LEU A 19 8.48 4.82 16.45
C LEU A 19 7.84 4.19 15.21
N PRO A 20 8.09 2.92 14.85
CA PRO A 20 7.43 2.28 13.71
C PRO A 20 5.90 2.30 13.84
N ASN A 21 5.38 1.97 15.01
CA ASN A 21 3.93 2.00 15.28
C ASN A 21 3.34 3.42 15.22
N ILE A 22 4.09 4.42 15.70
CA ILE A 22 3.66 5.83 15.65
C ILE A 22 3.59 6.30 14.20
N ILE A 23 4.62 6.01 13.39
CA ILE A 23 4.65 6.37 11.97
C ILE A 23 3.53 5.64 11.23
N TYR A 24 3.40 4.33 11.43
CA TYR A 24 2.38 3.54 10.78
C TYR A 24 0.97 4.06 11.09
N ASN A 25 0.64 4.27 12.37
CA ASN A 25 -0.66 4.80 12.77
C ASN A 25 -0.89 6.22 12.24
N GLY A 26 0.17 7.03 12.10
CA GLY A 26 0.12 8.33 11.46
C GLY A 26 -0.22 8.23 9.97
N VAL A 27 0.47 7.37 9.24
CA VAL A 27 0.19 7.12 7.81
C VAL A 27 -1.19 6.48 7.63
N TYR A 28 -1.52 5.48 8.45
CA TYR A 28 -2.83 4.86 8.47
C TYR A 28 -3.95 5.88 8.70
N GLY A 29 -3.82 6.72 9.72
CA GLY A 29 -4.78 7.77 10.04
C GLY A 29 -4.91 8.81 8.92
N LEU A 30 -3.83 9.14 8.23
CA LEU A 30 -3.83 10.06 7.09
C LEU A 30 -4.51 9.45 5.86
N VAL A 31 -4.24 8.19 5.55
CA VAL A 31 -4.85 7.49 4.42
C VAL A 31 -6.31 7.22 4.69
N MET A 32 -6.64 6.72 5.90
CA MET A 32 -8.00 6.32 6.26
C MET A 32 -8.86 7.48 6.75
N GLY A 33 -8.28 8.46 7.45
CA GLY A 33 -9.01 9.56 8.06
C GLY A 33 -9.08 10.85 7.22
N ASN A 34 -7.99 11.20 6.54
CA ASN A 34 -7.82 12.48 5.85
C ASN A 34 -7.37 12.37 4.39
N GLY A 35 -7.15 11.16 3.88
CA GLY A 35 -6.56 10.93 2.55
C GLY A 35 -7.41 11.38 1.39
N VAL A 36 -8.72 11.46 1.59
CA VAL A 36 -9.68 12.03 0.63
C VAL A 36 -10.50 13.06 1.38
N LYS A 37 -10.71 14.22 0.79
CA LYS A 37 -11.34 15.41 1.38
C LYS A 37 -12.66 15.20 2.13
N THR A 38 -13.21 14.00 2.18
CA THR A 38 -14.56 13.73 2.69
C THR A 38 -14.74 12.43 3.47
N GLY A 39 -13.69 11.85 4.04
CA GLY A 39 -13.94 10.71 4.92
C GLY A 39 -13.01 9.50 4.83
N GLY A 40 -11.85 9.66 4.22
CA GLY A 40 -10.86 8.58 4.12
C GLY A 40 -11.14 7.59 2.99
N ILE A 41 -10.20 6.66 2.79
CA ILE A 41 -10.35 5.54 1.87
C ILE A 41 -10.90 4.37 2.69
N PRO A 42 -12.04 3.77 2.34
CA PRO A 42 -12.56 2.61 3.06
C PRO A 42 -11.54 1.46 3.05
N LEU A 43 -11.55 0.65 4.11
CA LEU A 43 -10.78 -0.60 4.16
C LEU A 43 -11.14 -1.49 2.96
N ASN A 44 -10.18 -2.27 2.50
CA ASN A 44 -10.35 -3.20 1.38
C ASN A 44 -10.82 -2.51 0.09
N THR A 45 -10.37 -1.25 -0.09
CA THR A 45 -10.68 -0.45 -1.28
C THR A 45 -9.41 0.23 -1.77
N LEU A 46 -9.24 0.32 -3.09
CA LEU A 46 -8.15 1.04 -3.71
C LEU A 46 -8.60 2.41 -4.21
N TYR A 47 -7.78 3.41 -3.95
CA TYR A 47 -7.97 4.76 -4.44
C TYR A 47 -6.83 5.19 -5.35
N THR A 48 -7.15 5.47 -6.60
CA THR A 48 -6.20 6.01 -7.57
C THR A 48 -6.20 7.53 -7.49
N LEU A 49 -5.03 8.15 -7.25
CA LEU A 49 -4.89 9.59 -7.25
C LEU A 49 -5.18 10.12 -8.67
N PRO A 50 -5.92 11.23 -8.81
CA PRO A 50 -6.27 11.74 -10.14
C PRO A 50 -5.10 12.46 -10.84
N THR A 51 -4.05 12.83 -10.09
CA THR A 51 -2.92 13.62 -10.59
C THR A 51 -1.61 13.12 -10.00
N LEU A 52 -0.52 13.45 -10.68
CA LEU A 52 0.83 13.27 -10.13
C LEU A 52 1.06 14.17 -8.92
N GLY A 53 2.04 13.79 -8.11
CA GLY A 53 2.50 14.58 -6.98
C GLY A 53 3.01 15.95 -7.41
N SER A 54 2.65 16.99 -6.64
CA SER A 54 3.16 18.35 -6.82
C SER A 54 3.75 18.86 -5.51
N PRO A 55 4.88 19.58 -5.55
CA PRO A 55 5.44 20.22 -4.35
C PRO A 55 4.48 21.21 -3.67
N SER A 56 3.50 21.70 -4.42
CA SER A 56 2.46 22.61 -3.92
C SER A 56 1.22 21.89 -3.39
N SER A 57 1.16 20.55 -3.46
CA SER A 57 0.03 19.81 -2.92
C SER A 57 0.16 19.71 -1.41
N ASN A 58 -0.92 20.02 -0.69
CA ASN A 58 -0.99 19.88 0.76
C ASN A 58 -1.27 18.42 1.20
N SER A 59 -1.17 17.46 0.29
CA SER A 59 -1.38 16.06 0.60
C SER A 59 -0.09 15.43 1.13
N PHE A 60 -0.15 14.81 2.28
CA PHE A 60 0.98 14.08 2.87
C PHE A 60 1.52 12.99 1.92
N LEU A 61 0.65 12.22 1.28
CA LEU A 61 1.04 11.17 0.32
C LEU A 61 1.81 11.72 -0.89
N VAL A 62 1.59 13.00 -1.21
CA VAL A 62 2.23 13.67 -2.34
C VAL A 62 3.50 14.40 -1.92
N ASN A 63 3.58 14.86 -0.66
CA ASN A 63 4.70 15.67 -0.16
C ASN A 63 5.84 14.84 0.46
N THR A 64 5.59 13.61 0.86
CA THR A 64 6.58 12.77 1.56
C THR A 64 7.52 12.02 0.63
N GLY A 65 7.95 12.59 -0.45
CA GLY A 65 8.94 11.93 -1.28
C GLY A 65 8.86 12.25 -2.74
N ALA A 66 8.23 13.38 -3.07
CA ALA A 66 8.36 14.04 -4.39
C ALA A 66 8.35 13.06 -5.58
N ASN A 67 7.41 12.13 -5.62
CA ASN A 67 7.19 11.32 -6.79
C ASN A 67 6.47 12.14 -7.84
N ARG A 68 7.18 12.50 -8.90
CA ARG A 68 6.68 13.37 -9.97
C ARG A 68 6.36 12.63 -11.26
N ASP A 69 6.66 11.36 -11.33
CA ASP A 69 6.65 10.58 -12.56
C ASP A 69 5.81 9.31 -12.49
N THR A 70 5.34 8.91 -11.32
CA THR A 70 4.42 7.77 -11.20
C THR A 70 3.10 8.17 -10.57
N LEU A 71 2.02 7.61 -11.10
CA LEU A 71 0.68 7.74 -10.55
C LEU A 71 0.50 6.73 -9.41
N TYR A 72 -0.01 7.19 -8.28
CA TYR A 72 -0.27 6.34 -7.12
C TYR A 72 -1.70 5.80 -7.10
N THR A 73 -1.81 4.52 -6.78
CA THR A 73 -3.02 3.90 -6.24
C THR A 73 -2.69 3.34 -4.87
N VAL A 74 -3.50 3.64 -3.87
CA VAL A 74 -3.24 3.24 -2.48
C VAL A 74 -4.47 2.61 -1.86
N GLY A 75 -4.24 1.73 -0.89
CA GLY A 75 -5.31 1.13 -0.10
C GLY A 75 -4.77 0.48 1.17
N VAL A 76 -5.65 0.31 2.14
CA VAL A 76 -5.37 -0.46 3.35
C VAL A 76 -6.30 -1.66 3.37
N LEU A 77 -5.71 -2.85 3.46
CA LEU A 77 -6.43 -4.10 3.52
C LEU A 77 -6.51 -4.58 4.97
N ASN A 78 -7.68 -5.05 5.35
CA ASN A 78 -7.90 -5.79 6.59
C ASN A 78 -8.21 -7.24 6.25
N LEU A 79 -7.26 -8.11 6.52
CA LEU A 79 -7.31 -9.55 6.22
C LEU A 79 -7.76 -10.38 7.43
N GLY A 80 -8.10 -9.72 8.55
CA GLY A 80 -8.47 -10.41 9.79
C GLY A 80 -9.82 -11.12 9.73
N ALA A 81 -10.71 -10.71 8.82
CA ALA A 81 -11.99 -11.37 8.61
C ALA A 81 -11.91 -12.38 7.47
N ASP A 82 -11.52 -11.93 6.29
CA ASP A 82 -11.49 -12.72 5.06
C ASP A 82 -10.27 -12.34 4.21
N PRO A 83 -9.73 -13.27 3.41
CA PRO A 83 -8.76 -12.96 2.38
C PRO A 83 -9.34 -12.05 1.30
N GLU A 84 -8.46 -11.33 0.63
CA GLU A 84 -8.82 -10.46 -0.47
C GLU A 84 -8.23 -10.94 -1.79
N ILE A 85 -8.98 -10.79 -2.87
CA ILE A 85 -8.51 -11.05 -4.23
C ILE A 85 -8.08 -9.72 -4.83
N LEU A 86 -6.80 -9.60 -5.17
CA LEU A 86 -6.27 -8.51 -5.96
C LEU A 86 -6.30 -8.91 -7.44
N HIS A 87 -7.09 -8.20 -8.22
CA HIS A 87 -7.04 -8.29 -9.67
C HIS A 87 -6.02 -7.30 -10.23
N VAL A 88 -5.05 -7.81 -10.99
CA VAL A 88 -4.03 -6.99 -11.66
C VAL A 88 -4.17 -7.18 -13.17
N PRO A 89 -4.52 -6.11 -13.93
CA PRO A 89 -4.64 -6.16 -15.37
C PRO A 89 -3.27 -6.28 -16.04
N ASN A 90 -3.25 -6.53 -17.34
CA ASN A 90 -2.04 -6.31 -18.11
C ASN A 90 -1.68 -4.82 -18.13
N ILE A 91 -0.46 -4.49 -17.66
CA ILE A 91 0.04 -3.12 -17.56
C ILE A 91 1.16 -2.93 -18.60
N PRO A 92 0.85 -2.46 -19.83
CA PRO A 92 1.83 -2.29 -20.89
C PRO A 92 2.61 -0.96 -20.75
N ILE A 93 3.10 -0.70 -19.55
CA ILE A 93 3.86 0.51 -19.17
C ILE A 93 5.27 0.09 -18.77
N LYS A 94 6.27 0.90 -19.11
CA LYS A 94 7.69 0.58 -18.88
C LYS A 94 8.05 0.35 -17.42
N TYR A 95 7.35 1.02 -16.50
CA TYR A 95 7.58 0.85 -15.08
C TYR A 95 6.28 0.86 -14.32
N TYR A 96 6.10 -0.14 -13.47
CA TYR A 96 5.08 -0.20 -12.44
C TYR A 96 5.58 -1.09 -11.31
N SER A 97 5.08 -0.83 -10.10
CA SER A 97 5.24 -1.67 -8.93
C SER A 97 3.95 -1.70 -8.11
N LEU A 98 3.69 -2.82 -7.48
CA LEU A 98 2.69 -3.00 -6.45
C LEU A 98 3.44 -3.50 -5.23
N GLU A 99 3.54 -2.69 -4.19
CA GLU A 99 4.34 -2.94 -2.99
C GLU A 99 3.41 -3.16 -1.81
N PHE A 100 3.66 -4.24 -1.06
CA PHE A 100 2.84 -4.67 0.07
C PHE A 100 3.62 -4.49 1.37
N PHE A 101 3.13 -3.62 2.22
CA PHE A 101 3.74 -3.32 3.51
C PHE A 101 2.92 -3.92 4.65
N ASP A 102 3.60 -4.56 5.60
CA ASP A 102 2.98 -5.04 6.82
C ASP A 102 2.70 -3.89 7.82
N LEU A 103 2.13 -4.25 8.98
CA LEU A 103 1.82 -3.31 10.07
C LEU A 103 3.07 -2.58 10.61
N ASN A 104 4.27 -3.13 10.44
CA ASN A 104 5.52 -2.54 10.89
C ASN A 104 6.21 -1.72 9.79
N GLY A 105 5.61 -1.64 8.61
CA GLY A 105 6.17 -0.94 7.45
C GLY A 105 7.24 -1.73 6.70
N ASN A 106 7.35 -3.04 6.92
CA ASN A 106 8.23 -3.90 6.13
C ASN A 106 7.56 -4.21 4.80
N ASP A 107 8.30 -4.04 3.71
CA ASP A 107 7.91 -4.51 2.38
C ASP A 107 8.09 -6.05 2.35
N PHE A 108 6.99 -6.79 2.33
CA PHE A 108 7.04 -8.25 2.37
C PHE A 108 6.74 -8.90 1.02
N ALA A 109 6.19 -8.16 0.07
CA ALA A 109 5.92 -8.65 -1.28
C ALA A 109 5.89 -7.51 -2.30
N GLU A 110 6.39 -7.77 -3.48
CA GLU A 110 6.36 -6.85 -4.62
C GLU A 110 5.89 -7.58 -5.88
N LEU A 111 4.99 -6.95 -6.64
CA LEU A 111 4.65 -7.32 -8.01
C LEU A 111 5.07 -6.17 -8.93
N GLY A 112 5.64 -6.50 -10.08
CA GLY A 112 6.04 -5.47 -11.02
C GLY A 112 7.10 -5.92 -12.01
N ILE A 113 7.72 -4.99 -12.70
CA ILE A 113 8.71 -5.29 -13.73
C ILE A 113 9.98 -5.98 -13.20
N ARG A 114 10.23 -5.89 -11.88
CA ARG A 114 11.41 -6.49 -11.22
C ARG A 114 11.16 -7.92 -10.76
N THR A 115 9.92 -8.37 -10.77
CA THR A 115 9.49 -9.68 -10.31
C THR A 115 8.86 -10.46 -11.45
N PRO A 116 8.77 -11.79 -11.41
CA PRO A 116 8.07 -12.58 -12.41
C PRO A 116 6.55 -12.34 -12.28
N TYR A 117 6.13 -11.12 -12.64
CA TYR A 117 4.74 -10.70 -12.61
C TYR A 117 3.95 -11.29 -13.78
N GLN A 118 2.72 -11.67 -13.48
CA GLN A 118 1.72 -12.01 -14.50
C GLN A 118 0.42 -11.25 -14.21
N ALA A 119 -0.23 -10.76 -15.26
CA ALA A 119 -1.59 -10.25 -15.13
C ALA A 119 -2.50 -11.39 -14.66
N GLY A 120 -3.38 -11.11 -13.70
CA GLY A 120 -4.24 -12.15 -13.13
C GLY A 120 -4.76 -11.80 -11.73
N ASN A 121 -5.19 -12.84 -11.04
CA ASN A 121 -5.74 -12.72 -9.70
C ASN A 121 -4.74 -13.25 -8.66
N TYR A 122 -4.52 -12.46 -7.62
CA TYR A 122 -3.68 -12.78 -6.48
C TYR A 122 -4.54 -12.87 -5.24
N LEU A 123 -4.37 -13.96 -4.48
CA LEU A 123 -5.06 -14.14 -3.20
C LEU A 123 -4.18 -13.61 -2.08
N ILE A 124 -4.59 -12.50 -1.46
CA ILE A 124 -3.89 -11.91 -0.32
C ILE A 124 -4.49 -12.49 0.95
N THR A 125 -3.68 -13.17 1.75
CA THR A 125 -4.12 -13.87 2.96
C THR A 125 -3.45 -13.32 4.20
N GLY A 126 -4.20 -13.22 5.30
CA GLY A 126 -3.67 -12.89 6.62
C GLY A 126 -2.94 -14.04 7.30
N PRO A 127 -2.33 -13.77 8.48
CA PRO A 127 -1.66 -14.79 9.28
C PRO A 127 -2.60 -15.93 9.66
N GLY A 128 -2.11 -17.16 9.54
CA GLY A 128 -2.87 -18.35 9.96
C GLY A 128 -3.99 -18.79 9.01
N TRP A 129 -4.17 -18.12 7.89
CA TRP A 129 -5.11 -18.60 6.88
C TRP A 129 -4.70 -19.98 6.36
N ASN A 130 -5.62 -20.93 6.35
CA ASN A 130 -5.40 -22.34 5.99
C ASN A 130 -6.36 -22.85 4.91
N GLY A 131 -7.04 -21.94 4.21
CA GLY A 131 -7.93 -22.29 3.11
C GLY A 131 -7.16 -22.76 1.87
N GLN A 132 -7.88 -23.08 0.82
CA GLN A 132 -7.30 -23.53 -0.45
C GLN A 132 -7.23 -22.36 -1.44
N VAL A 133 -6.06 -22.23 -2.07
CA VAL A 133 -5.89 -21.27 -3.17
C VAL A 133 -6.58 -21.81 -4.41
N SER A 134 -7.50 -21.05 -4.99
CA SER A 134 -8.20 -21.43 -6.22
C SER A 134 -7.24 -21.59 -7.38
N GLN A 135 -7.55 -22.50 -8.29
CA GLN A 135 -6.73 -22.74 -9.48
C GLN A 135 -6.54 -21.44 -10.29
N GLY A 136 -5.31 -21.16 -10.65
CA GLY A 136 -4.96 -19.97 -11.44
C GLY A 136 -4.73 -18.70 -10.62
N MET A 137 -4.86 -18.75 -9.28
CA MET A 137 -4.46 -17.66 -8.40
C MET A 137 -3.08 -17.90 -7.81
N ILE A 138 -2.37 -16.82 -7.53
CA ILE A 138 -1.09 -16.82 -6.81
C ILE A 138 -1.34 -16.27 -5.42
N GLN A 139 -0.90 -16.99 -4.39
CA GLN A 139 -1.03 -16.52 -3.01
C GLN A 139 0.06 -15.52 -2.64
N ILE A 140 -0.33 -14.44 -1.96
CA ILE A 140 0.53 -13.50 -1.25
C ILE A 140 0.17 -13.61 0.24
N ALA A 141 1.01 -14.30 1.02
CA ALA A 141 0.79 -14.46 2.45
C ALA A 141 1.36 -13.27 3.22
N SER A 142 0.49 -12.52 3.89
CA SER A 142 0.87 -11.39 4.72
C SER A 142 1.30 -11.84 6.12
N PRO A 143 2.35 -11.24 6.70
CA PRO A 143 2.75 -11.46 8.08
C PRO A 143 1.84 -10.74 9.10
N SER A 144 0.91 -9.88 8.66
CA SER A 144 -0.02 -9.15 9.51
C SER A 144 -1.42 -9.09 8.91
N ASP A 145 -2.45 -8.91 9.76
CA ASP A 145 -3.84 -8.76 9.31
C ASP A 145 -4.07 -7.44 8.57
N THR A 146 -3.21 -6.46 8.77
CA THR A 146 -3.29 -5.18 8.09
C THR A 146 -2.17 -5.06 7.08
N VAL A 147 -2.53 -4.73 5.85
CA VAL A 147 -1.61 -4.51 4.73
C VAL A 147 -1.83 -3.13 4.14
N PHE A 148 -0.76 -2.39 3.93
CA PHE A 148 -0.77 -1.18 3.14
C PHE A 148 -0.26 -1.49 1.73
N LEU A 149 -1.11 -1.29 0.73
CA LEU A 149 -0.78 -1.51 -0.67
C LEU A 149 -0.52 -0.17 -1.35
N ILE A 150 0.65 -0.05 -1.95
CA ILE A 150 1.02 1.08 -2.81
C ILE A 150 1.27 0.57 -4.21
N VAL A 151 0.53 1.09 -5.17
CA VAL A 151 0.76 0.87 -6.59
C VAL A 151 1.37 2.14 -7.20
N ARG A 152 2.39 1.96 -8.01
CA ARG A 152 3.05 3.04 -8.77
C ARG A 152 3.07 2.66 -10.24
N VAL A 153 2.57 3.53 -11.09
CA VAL A 153 2.59 3.34 -12.55
C VAL A 153 3.18 4.58 -13.19
N LEU A 154 4.21 4.40 -14.02
CA LEU A 154 4.94 5.49 -14.68
C LEU A 154 4.02 6.29 -15.61
N VAL A 155 4.12 7.61 -15.50
CA VAL A 155 3.50 8.59 -16.40
C VAL A 155 4.65 9.28 -17.16
N GLU A 156 4.89 8.86 -18.38
CA GLU A 156 6.04 9.37 -19.17
C GLU A 156 5.89 10.86 -19.55
N ASN A 157 4.65 11.33 -19.69
CA ASN A 157 4.31 12.70 -20.01
C ASN A 157 2.85 13.01 -19.66
N GLU A 158 2.46 14.27 -19.69
CA GLU A 158 1.09 14.69 -19.32
C GLU A 158 0.00 14.04 -20.18
N SER A 159 0.27 13.80 -21.45
CA SER A 159 -0.72 13.18 -22.36
C SER A 159 -0.96 11.70 -22.06
N SER A 160 -0.04 11.01 -21.39
CA SER A 160 -0.18 9.62 -20.96
C SER A 160 -0.96 9.45 -19.64
N LEU A 161 -1.12 10.53 -18.85
CA LEU A 161 -1.80 10.48 -17.55
C LEU A 161 -3.22 9.87 -17.60
N PRO A 162 -4.11 10.24 -18.55
CA PRO A 162 -5.44 9.63 -18.62
C PRO A 162 -5.41 8.12 -18.90
N ILE A 163 -4.46 7.66 -19.71
CA ILE A 163 -4.27 6.25 -20.05
C ILE A 163 -3.82 5.49 -18.80
N VAL A 164 -2.79 6.01 -18.12
CA VAL A 164 -2.24 5.42 -16.89
C VAL A 164 -3.31 5.40 -15.80
N TYR A 165 -4.08 6.46 -15.63
CA TYR A 165 -5.18 6.53 -14.67
C TYR A 165 -6.23 5.43 -14.93
N ASN A 166 -6.64 5.25 -16.18
CA ASN A 166 -7.61 4.22 -16.55
C ASN A 166 -7.08 2.79 -16.34
N ILE A 167 -5.79 2.55 -16.59
CA ILE A 167 -5.14 1.26 -16.31
C ILE A 167 -5.09 1.04 -14.79
N SER A 168 -4.65 2.03 -14.04
CA SER A 168 -4.55 1.93 -12.57
C SER A 168 -5.90 1.65 -11.91
N LYS A 169 -6.99 2.18 -12.43
CA LYS A 169 -8.35 1.91 -11.95
C LYS A 169 -8.86 0.50 -12.23
N GLN A 170 -8.23 -0.24 -13.12
CA GLN A 170 -8.56 -1.65 -13.36
C GLN A 170 -7.92 -2.57 -12.31
N ILE A 171 -6.96 -2.07 -11.53
CA ILE A 171 -6.44 -2.79 -10.36
C ILE A 171 -7.53 -2.71 -9.28
N GLN A 172 -8.04 -3.86 -8.85
CA GLN A 172 -9.20 -3.93 -7.97
C GLN A 172 -8.98 -4.93 -6.84
N ILE A 173 -9.61 -4.65 -5.70
CA ILE A 173 -9.69 -5.57 -4.56
C ILE A 173 -11.14 -6.02 -4.42
N THR A 174 -11.33 -7.31 -4.19
CA THR A 174 -12.62 -7.92 -3.88
C THR A 174 -12.46 -9.00 -2.81
N PRO A 175 -13.41 -9.15 -1.88
CA PRO A 175 -13.32 -10.20 -0.87
C PRO A 175 -13.38 -11.59 -1.52
N LEU A 176 -12.67 -12.55 -0.91
CA LEU A 176 -12.83 -13.97 -1.24
C LEU A 176 -14.19 -14.43 -0.69
N ASN A 177 -15.23 -14.34 -1.52
CA ASN A 177 -16.53 -14.91 -1.16
C ASN A 177 -16.45 -16.45 -1.20
N ASN A 178 -16.69 -17.07 -0.08
CA ASN A 178 -16.89 -18.52 0.04
C ASN A 178 -18.33 -18.90 -0.30
#